data_483a503c4b61203eeae8124becf80344
#
_entry.id   483a503c4b61203eeae8124becf80344
#
_cell.length_a   1.000
_cell.length_b   1.000
_cell.length_c   1.000
_cell.angle_alpha   90.00
_cell.angle_beta   90.00
_cell.angle_gamma   90.00
#
_symmetry.space_group_name_H-M   'P 1'
#
loop_
_entity.id
_entity.type
_entity.pdbx_description
1 polymer ?
#
loop_
_entity_poly.entity_id
_entity_poly.type
_entity_poly.pdbx_seq_one_letter_code
_entity_poly.pdbx_strand_id
1 'polypeptide(L)'
;NSNFWQNRLEINRIFLLQNKRWILGSVFLAIILLLPIFILFGELFSVQESSFFYLWDNLLIDYTFNTFYLLILTSFFSLLFGILPAWLITNYKFKGRNILDVILYLPLAIPTYIMAFTYSDMLSYTGPIQSFFRNNFVEFSTIFNRDYLQIEFLGLLMALSLYPYIYTSSRVSFSLLGSNYMDLSKNLGVSKFKSFFKILIPLSRPAIFSGLFLVLMEVLNEYGAVKYFGVNTYTTGIFRSWFSMGDIGTAIQL
;
A
#
# COMPACT_ATOMS: atom_id res chain seq x y z
N ASN A 1 16.34 -37.34 -29.96
CA ASN A 1 15.46 -36.35 -29.29
C ASN A 1 14.18 -36.94 -28.66
N SER A 2 13.71 -38.10 -29.08
CA SER A 2 12.53 -38.76 -28.48
C SER A 2 12.78 -39.27 -27.06
N ASN A 3 13.96 -39.81 -26.77
CA ASN A 3 14.32 -40.36 -25.45
C ASN A 3 14.42 -39.32 -24.35
N PHE A 4 14.76 -38.05 -24.67
CA PHE A 4 14.85 -36.98 -23.70
C PHE A 4 13.46 -36.57 -23.15
N TRP A 5 12.47 -36.50 -24.01
CA TRP A 5 11.10 -36.18 -23.62
C TRP A 5 10.40 -37.31 -22.88
N GLN A 6 10.69 -38.57 -23.27
CA GLN A 6 10.19 -39.76 -22.58
C GLN A 6 10.76 -39.86 -21.16
N ASN A 7 12.06 -39.66 -20.96
CA ASN A 7 12.66 -39.63 -19.64
C ASN A 7 12.11 -38.52 -18.74
N ARG A 8 11.84 -37.35 -19.29
CA ARG A 8 11.18 -36.24 -18.52
C ARG A 8 9.77 -36.61 -18.09
N LEU A 9 9.00 -37.26 -18.95
CA LEU A 9 7.64 -37.69 -18.65
C LEU A 9 7.63 -38.81 -17.57
N GLU A 10 8.56 -39.72 -17.61
CA GLU A 10 8.71 -40.78 -16.59
C GLU A 10 9.14 -40.20 -15.23
N ILE A 11 10.12 -39.31 -15.19
CA ILE A 11 10.55 -38.61 -13.96
C ILE A 11 9.38 -37.87 -13.34
N ASN A 12 8.63 -37.13 -14.15
CA ASN A 12 7.43 -36.39 -13.66
C ASN A 12 6.36 -37.36 -13.15
N ARG A 13 6.17 -38.51 -13.80
CA ARG A 13 5.20 -39.51 -13.38
C ARG A 13 5.59 -40.17 -12.05
N ILE A 14 6.86 -40.51 -11.86
CA ILE A 14 7.38 -41.07 -10.60
C ILE A 14 7.26 -40.01 -9.48
N PHE A 15 7.62 -38.74 -9.73
CA PHE A 15 7.48 -37.63 -8.79
C PHE A 15 6.02 -37.42 -8.36
N LEU A 16 5.09 -37.45 -9.29
CA LEU A 16 3.65 -37.32 -9.03
C LEU A 16 3.11 -38.50 -8.19
N LEU A 17 3.57 -39.73 -8.45
CA LEU A 17 3.13 -40.91 -7.70
C LEU A 17 3.69 -40.94 -6.27
N GLN A 18 4.95 -40.57 -6.07
CA GLN A 18 5.58 -40.50 -4.74
C GLN A 18 4.98 -39.39 -3.87
N ASN A 19 4.58 -38.25 -4.48
CA ASN A 19 4.06 -37.09 -3.76
C ASN A 19 2.52 -36.97 -3.81
N LYS A 20 1.81 -38.02 -4.20
CA LYS A 20 0.36 -38.00 -4.41
C LYS A 20 -0.44 -37.43 -3.23
N ARG A 21 -0.05 -37.74 -2.00
CA ARG A 21 -0.72 -37.23 -0.78
C ARG A 21 -0.53 -35.71 -0.64
N TRP A 22 0.67 -35.19 -0.89
CA TRP A 22 0.97 -33.77 -0.85
C TRP A 22 0.28 -33.00 -1.97
N ILE A 23 0.24 -33.58 -3.17
CA ILE A 23 -0.47 -32.98 -4.32
C ILE A 23 -1.96 -32.91 -4.03
N LEU A 24 -2.57 -33.99 -3.53
CA LEU A 24 -3.98 -33.99 -3.15
C LEU A 24 -4.29 -32.95 -2.06
N GLY A 25 -3.45 -32.87 -1.03
CA GLY A 25 -3.58 -31.86 0.02
C GLY A 25 -3.48 -30.43 -0.52
N SER A 26 -2.50 -30.18 -1.39
CA SER A 26 -2.33 -28.85 -2.01
C SER A 26 -3.48 -28.48 -2.93
N VAL A 27 -3.98 -29.41 -3.74
CA VAL A 27 -5.14 -29.20 -4.61
C VAL A 27 -6.40 -28.95 -3.79
N PHE A 28 -6.63 -29.73 -2.73
CA PHE A 28 -7.75 -29.52 -1.83
C PHE A 28 -7.72 -28.14 -1.17
N LEU A 29 -6.56 -27.73 -0.68
CA LEU A 29 -6.36 -26.40 -0.09
C LEU A 29 -6.55 -25.30 -1.12
N ALA A 30 -6.04 -25.48 -2.35
CA ALA A 30 -6.22 -24.54 -3.44
C ALA A 30 -7.71 -24.38 -3.82
N ILE A 31 -8.48 -25.49 -3.87
CA ILE A 31 -9.93 -25.44 -4.13
C ILE A 31 -10.64 -24.63 -3.04
N ILE A 32 -10.36 -24.89 -1.76
CA ILE A 32 -10.96 -24.14 -0.65
C ILE A 32 -10.65 -22.63 -0.76
N LEU A 33 -9.40 -22.28 -1.07
CA LEU A 33 -8.98 -20.87 -1.18
C LEU A 33 -9.57 -20.17 -2.42
N LEU A 34 -9.76 -20.90 -3.51
CA LEU A 34 -10.33 -20.35 -4.74
C LEU A 34 -11.85 -20.33 -4.79
N LEU A 35 -12.52 -21.15 -3.93
CA LEU A 35 -13.98 -21.26 -3.91
C LEU A 35 -14.68 -19.90 -3.74
N PRO A 36 -14.32 -19.03 -2.79
CA PRO A 36 -14.93 -17.70 -2.68
C PRO A 36 -14.78 -16.86 -3.96
N ILE A 37 -13.61 -16.95 -4.62
CA ILE A 37 -13.34 -16.20 -5.86
C ILE A 37 -14.26 -16.71 -6.98
N PHE A 38 -14.45 -18.02 -7.12
CA PHE A 38 -15.37 -18.58 -8.11
C PHE A 38 -16.83 -18.21 -7.87
N ILE A 39 -17.26 -18.14 -6.58
CA ILE A 39 -18.60 -17.69 -6.23
C ILE A 39 -18.78 -16.22 -6.64
N LEU A 40 -17.83 -15.34 -6.32
CA LEU A 40 -17.87 -13.92 -6.72
C LEU A 40 -17.92 -13.77 -8.25
N PHE A 41 -17.13 -14.57 -8.99
CA PHE A 41 -17.21 -14.58 -10.46
C PHE A 41 -18.57 -15.06 -10.98
N GLY A 42 -19.20 -16.01 -10.31
CA GLY A 42 -20.56 -16.46 -10.66
C GLY A 42 -21.59 -15.35 -10.49
N GLU A 43 -21.52 -14.60 -9.41
CA GLU A 43 -22.41 -13.49 -9.11
C GLU A 43 -22.24 -12.27 -10.03
N LEU A 44 -21.06 -12.08 -10.66
CA LEU A 44 -20.85 -11.04 -11.66
C LEU A 44 -21.84 -11.11 -12.83
N PHE A 45 -22.35 -12.33 -13.13
CA PHE A 45 -23.30 -12.55 -14.23
C PHE A 45 -24.76 -12.57 -13.77
N SER A 46 -25.01 -12.48 -12.46
CA SER A 46 -26.37 -12.34 -11.91
C SER A 46 -26.75 -10.86 -11.99
N VAL A 47 -27.49 -10.51 -13.03
CA VAL A 47 -27.92 -9.11 -13.28
C VAL A 47 -29.02 -8.75 -12.28
N GLN A 48 -28.72 -7.86 -11.34
CA GLN A 48 -29.73 -7.13 -10.56
C GLN A 48 -29.68 -5.65 -10.98
N GLU A 49 -30.73 -5.17 -11.57
CA GLU A 49 -30.70 -4.15 -12.62
C GLU A 49 -30.76 -2.69 -12.20
N SER A 50 -31.13 -2.32 -11.00
CA SER A 50 -31.46 -0.90 -10.72
C SER A 50 -30.37 -0.12 -10.00
N SER A 51 -29.72 -0.72 -9.01
CA SER A 51 -28.76 -0.01 -8.15
C SER A 51 -27.42 0.24 -8.85
N PHE A 52 -26.98 -0.73 -9.67
CA PHE A 52 -25.70 -0.59 -10.42
C PHE A 52 -25.75 0.54 -11.43
N PHE A 53 -26.81 0.63 -12.25
CA PHE A 53 -26.97 1.71 -13.23
C PHE A 53 -27.07 3.08 -12.57
N TYR A 54 -27.75 3.19 -11.42
CA TYR A 54 -27.78 4.43 -10.65
C TYR A 54 -26.39 4.86 -10.17
N LEU A 55 -25.58 3.92 -9.66
CA LEU A 55 -24.22 4.21 -9.22
C LEU A 55 -23.31 4.55 -10.41
N TRP A 56 -23.47 3.84 -11.52
CA TRP A 56 -22.75 4.07 -12.76
C TRP A 56 -22.91 5.50 -13.26
N ASP A 57 -24.16 5.96 -13.36
CA ASP A 57 -24.48 7.27 -13.92
C ASP A 57 -24.15 8.43 -12.99
N ASN A 58 -24.18 8.22 -11.66
CA ASN A 58 -24.11 9.32 -10.70
C ASN A 58 -22.84 9.33 -9.84
N LEU A 59 -22.23 8.20 -9.52
CA LEU A 59 -21.16 8.11 -8.50
C LEU A 59 -19.88 7.46 -8.99
N LEU A 60 -19.89 6.71 -10.09
CA LEU A 60 -18.73 5.95 -10.54
C LEU A 60 -17.53 6.85 -10.88
N ILE A 61 -17.80 8.01 -11.47
CA ILE A 61 -16.75 8.99 -11.82
C ILE A 61 -16.07 9.48 -10.56
N ASP A 62 -16.85 9.81 -9.52
CA ASP A 62 -16.33 10.27 -8.23
C ASP A 62 -15.51 9.18 -7.54
N TYR A 63 -16.02 7.94 -7.52
CA TYR A 63 -15.29 6.80 -6.96
C TYR A 63 -13.96 6.58 -7.67
N THR A 64 -13.97 6.64 -9.01
CA THR A 64 -12.78 6.46 -9.83
C THR A 64 -11.76 7.56 -9.55
N PHE A 65 -12.19 8.82 -9.65
CA PHE A 65 -11.31 9.97 -9.47
C PHE A 65 -10.69 9.98 -8.06
N ASN A 66 -11.51 9.85 -7.02
CA ASN A 66 -11.03 9.87 -5.64
C ASN A 66 -10.10 8.69 -5.33
N THR A 67 -10.41 7.49 -5.84
CA THR A 67 -9.55 6.32 -5.64
C THR A 67 -8.19 6.53 -6.30
N PHE A 68 -8.16 6.96 -7.58
CA PHE A 68 -6.90 7.22 -8.27
C PHE A 68 -6.11 8.36 -7.66
N TYR A 69 -6.79 9.43 -7.26
CA TYR A 69 -6.15 10.57 -6.61
C TYR A 69 -5.50 10.15 -5.28
N LEU A 70 -6.22 9.38 -4.47
CA LEU A 70 -5.70 8.85 -3.20
C LEU A 70 -4.51 7.90 -3.43
N LEU A 71 -4.58 7.01 -4.42
CA LEU A 71 -3.48 6.12 -4.80
C LEU A 71 -2.22 6.90 -5.20
N ILE A 72 -2.35 7.91 -6.06
CA ILE A 72 -1.23 8.73 -6.51
C ILE A 72 -0.60 9.49 -5.34
N LEU A 73 -1.44 10.14 -4.53
CA LEU A 73 -1.00 10.96 -3.42
C LEU A 73 -0.28 10.13 -2.35
N THR A 74 -0.90 9.02 -1.93
CA THR A 74 -0.31 8.09 -0.95
C THR A 74 0.98 7.48 -1.49
N SER A 75 1.02 7.07 -2.76
CA SER A 75 2.22 6.52 -3.41
C SER A 75 3.36 7.52 -3.42
N PHE A 76 3.09 8.76 -3.79
CA PHE A 76 4.10 9.81 -3.85
C PHE A 76 4.77 10.04 -2.49
N PHE A 77 3.96 10.25 -1.45
CA PHE A 77 4.49 10.46 -0.10
C PHE A 77 5.15 9.20 0.48
N SER A 78 4.59 8.01 0.23
CA SER A 78 5.20 6.76 0.70
C SER A 78 6.55 6.48 0.04
N LEU A 79 6.72 6.80 -1.24
CA LEU A 79 8.02 6.72 -1.92
C LEU A 79 9.04 7.69 -1.29
N LEU A 80 8.62 8.91 -1.02
CA LEU A 80 9.47 9.92 -0.40
C LEU A 80 9.91 9.49 1.00
N PHE A 81 8.96 9.10 1.86
CA PHE A 81 9.21 8.69 3.24
C PHE A 81 9.86 7.30 3.37
N GLY A 82 9.73 6.44 2.36
CA GLY A 82 10.36 5.12 2.35
C GLY A 82 11.78 5.14 1.82
N ILE A 83 11.99 5.70 0.63
CA ILE A 83 13.28 5.62 -0.08
C ILE A 83 14.37 6.48 0.60
N LEU A 84 14.04 7.70 1.01
CA LEU A 84 15.04 8.61 1.58
C LEU A 84 15.61 8.08 2.92
N PRO A 85 14.80 7.68 3.91
CA PRO A 85 15.33 7.08 5.13
C PRO A 85 16.07 5.76 4.87
N ALA A 86 15.58 4.91 3.94
CA ALA A 86 16.25 3.66 3.58
C ALA A 86 17.68 3.93 3.06
N TRP A 87 17.84 4.95 2.22
CA TRP A 87 19.15 5.37 1.73
C TRP A 87 20.04 5.92 2.86
N LEU A 88 19.52 6.79 3.72
CA LEU A 88 20.26 7.36 4.85
C LEU A 88 20.75 6.27 5.80
N ILE A 89 19.86 5.38 6.22
CA ILE A 89 20.16 4.27 7.13
C ILE A 89 21.19 3.32 6.52
N THR A 90 21.13 3.05 5.22
CA THR A 90 22.05 2.08 4.59
C THR A 90 23.44 2.67 4.32
N ASN A 91 23.52 3.92 3.89
CA ASN A 91 24.77 4.48 3.37
C ASN A 91 25.55 5.37 4.35
N TYR A 92 24.94 5.73 5.48
CA TYR A 92 25.58 6.59 6.47
C TYR A 92 25.69 5.93 7.83
N LYS A 93 26.82 6.13 8.50
CA LYS A 93 27.06 5.71 9.89
C LYS A 93 26.92 6.94 10.80
N PHE A 94 25.97 6.91 11.73
CA PHE A 94 25.75 7.97 12.71
C PHE A 94 25.25 7.39 14.03
N LYS A 95 25.39 8.16 15.11
CA LYS A 95 24.89 7.75 16.43
C LYS A 95 23.36 7.64 16.41
N GLY A 96 22.81 6.55 16.95
CA GLY A 96 21.37 6.32 16.98
C GLY A 96 20.80 5.65 15.72
N ARG A 97 21.62 5.32 14.71
CA ARG A 97 21.18 4.69 13.46
C ARG A 97 20.32 3.45 13.69
N ASN A 98 20.75 2.56 14.59
CA ASN A 98 20.01 1.30 14.85
C ASN A 98 18.66 1.56 15.53
N ILE A 99 18.59 2.57 16.41
CA ILE A 99 17.33 2.97 17.06
C ILE A 99 16.38 3.57 16.02
N LEU A 100 16.90 4.47 15.18
CA LEU A 100 16.09 5.09 14.11
C LEU A 100 15.61 4.04 13.11
N ASP A 101 16.44 3.05 12.76
CA ASP A 101 16.06 1.94 11.89
C ASP A 101 14.82 1.19 12.44
N VAL A 102 14.77 0.92 13.74
CA VAL A 102 13.61 0.28 14.40
C VAL A 102 12.40 1.22 14.43
N ILE A 103 12.60 2.50 14.78
CA ILE A 103 11.52 3.49 14.85
C ILE A 103 10.81 3.65 13.49
N LEU A 104 11.54 3.56 12.38
CA LEU A 104 10.97 3.68 11.03
C LEU A 104 10.01 2.55 10.66
N TYR A 105 9.99 1.42 11.39
CA TYR A 105 9.00 0.36 11.23
C TYR A 105 7.74 0.55 12.09
N LEU A 106 7.81 1.36 13.17
CA LEU A 106 6.72 1.48 14.13
C LEU A 106 5.37 1.91 13.52
N PRO A 107 5.31 2.82 12.53
CA PRO A 107 4.03 3.22 11.95
C PRO A 107 3.23 2.05 11.39
N LEU A 108 3.88 1.00 10.88
CA LEU A 108 3.19 -0.19 10.36
C LEU A 108 2.45 -0.99 11.45
N ALA A 109 2.82 -0.83 12.71
CA ALA A 109 2.14 -1.47 13.83
C ALA A 109 0.80 -0.79 14.19
N ILE A 110 0.56 0.41 13.65
CA ILE A 110 -0.64 1.19 13.91
C ILE A 110 -1.56 1.10 12.71
N PRO A 111 -2.78 0.54 12.83
CA PRO A 111 -3.75 0.51 11.74
C PRO A 111 -4.03 1.90 11.18
N THR A 112 -4.13 2.01 9.86
CA THR A 112 -4.28 3.28 9.15
C THR A 112 -5.47 4.11 9.63
N TYR A 113 -6.61 3.46 9.91
CA TYR A 113 -7.80 4.14 10.41
C TYR A 113 -7.60 4.75 11.80
N ILE A 114 -6.80 4.12 12.68
CA ILE A 114 -6.45 4.68 14.00
C ILE A 114 -5.58 5.92 13.83
N MET A 115 -4.59 5.87 12.93
CA MET A 115 -3.78 7.03 12.58
C MET A 115 -4.67 8.17 12.07
N ALA A 116 -5.54 7.88 11.12
CA ALA A 116 -6.45 8.86 10.53
C ALA A 116 -7.33 9.52 11.60
N PHE A 117 -7.97 8.73 12.46
CA PHE A 117 -8.79 9.22 13.56
C PHE A 117 -7.98 10.08 14.54
N THR A 118 -6.86 9.56 15.03
CA THR A 118 -6.06 10.23 16.07
C THR A 118 -5.50 11.57 15.60
N TYR A 119 -4.92 11.62 14.38
CA TYR A 119 -4.36 12.87 13.85
C TYR A 119 -5.45 13.88 13.50
N SER A 120 -6.60 13.43 13.01
CA SER A 120 -7.73 14.33 12.75
C SER A 120 -8.29 14.91 14.03
N ASP A 121 -8.41 14.12 15.09
CA ASP A 121 -8.87 14.58 16.39
C ASP A 121 -7.87 15.57 17.01
N MET A 122 -6.57 15.26 16.98
CA MET A 122 -5.50 16.15 17.47
C MET A 122 -5.48 17.50 16.73
N LEU A 123 -5.79 17.51 15.44
CA LEU A 123 -5.81 18.71 14.59
C LEU A 123 -7.20 19.34 14.47
N SER A 124 -8.22 18.76 15.07
CA SER A 124 -9.57 19.33 15.08
C SER A 124 -9.60 20.69 15.82
N TYR A 125 -10.67 21.46 15.61
CA TYR A 125 -10.83 22.77 16.25
C TYR A 125 -10.72 22.71 17.78
N THR A 126 -11.30 21.69 18.40
CA THR A 126 -11.25 21.43 19.85
C THR A 126 -10.04 20.64 20.27
N GLY A 127 -9.26 20.14 19.31
CA GLY A 127 -8.10 19.30 19.55
C GLY A 127 -6.95 20.01 20.26
N PRO A 128 -6.04 19.27 20.88
CA PRO A 128 -4.96 19.81 21.70
C PRO A 128 -4.02 20.74 20.92
N ILE A 129 -3.75 20.41 19.65
CA ILE A 129 -2.81 21.20 18.83
C ILE A 129 -3.40 22.57 18.50
N GLN A 130 -4.62 22.62 17.96
CA GLN A 130 -5.24 23.91 17.63
C GLN A 130 -5.54 24.74 18.90
N SER A 131 -5.94 24.10 19.99
CA SER A 131 -6.16 24.77 21.27
C SER A 131 -4.87 25.39 21.81
N PHE A 132 -3.75 24.67 21.71
CA PHE A 132 -2.44 25.21 22.10
C PHE A 132 -2.05 26.45 21.28
N PHE A 133 -2.19 26.40 19.95
CA PHE A 133 -1.88 27.56 19.10
C PHE A 133 -2.82 28.75 19.33
N ARG A 134 -4.10 28.51 19.51
CA ARG A 134 -5.05 29.60 19.85
C ARG A 134 -4.74 30.32 21.16
N ASN A 135 -4.34 29.54 22.17
CA ASN A 135 -4.08 30.10 23.50
C ASN A 135 -2.74 30.82 23.61
N ASN A 136 -1.73 30.42 22.81
CA ASN A 136 -0.37 30.93 22.94
C ASN A 136 0.07 31.80 21.75
N PHE A 137 -0.51 31.60 20.56
CA PHE A 137 -0.06 32.21 19.30
C PHE A 137 -1.28 32.57 18.44
N VAL A 138 -1.99 33.63 18.80
CA VAL A 138 -3.25 34.06 18.15
C VAL A 138 -3.09 34.27 16.64
N GLU A 139 -1.98 34.88 16.19
CA GLU A 139 -1.72 35.14 14.77
C GLU A 139 -1.54 33.84 13.95
N PHE A 140 -0.94 32.81 14.52
CA PHE A 140 -0.77 31.51 13.88
C PHE A 140 -2.02 30.63 13.93
N SER A 141 -2.96 30.92 14.84
CA SER A 141 -4.19 30.14 14.99
C SER A 141 -5.05 30.16 13.72
N THR A 142 -5.04 31.25 12.97
CA THR A 142 -5.78 31.39 11.70
C THR A 142 -5.27 30.46 10.61
N ILE A 143 -3.97 30.17 10.60
CA ILE A 143 -3.34 29.26 9.60
C ILE A 143 -3.75 27.82 9.87
N PHE A 144 -3.85 27.42 11.14
CA PHE A 144 -4.21 26.07 11.56
C PHE A 144 -5.72 25.83 11.64
N ASN A 145 -6.54 26.88 11.58
CA ASN A 145 -8.00 26.75 11.59
C ASN A 145 -8.53 26.35 10.21
N ARG A 146 -8.23 25.10 9.81
CA ARG A 146 -8.67 24.50 8.54
C ARG A 146 -9.42 23.22 8.82
N ASP A 147 -10.29 22.86 7.90
CA ASP A 147 -10.84 21.51 7.88
C ASP A 147 -9.75 20.53 7.40
N TYR A 148 -9.43 19.57 8.25
CA TYR A 148 -8.43 18.53 7.96
C TYR A 148 -9.07 17.24 7.42
N LEU A 149 -10.40 17.15 7.35
CA LEU A 149 -11.10 15.99 6.78
C LEU A 149 -11.13 16.08 5.24
N GLN A 150 -9.95 16.22 4.63
CA GLN A 150 -9.76 16.35 3.19
C GLN A 150 -8.95 15.16 2.67
N ILE A 151 -9.17 14.81 1.41
CA ILE A 151 -8.51 13.68 0.75
C ILE A 151 -6.98 13.82 0.71
N GLU A 152 -6.47 15.05 0.63
CA GLU A 152 -5.03 15.35 0.64
C GLU A 152 -4.39 14.96 1.97
N PHE A 153 -5.06 15.31 3.06
CA PHE A 153 -4.57 14.98 4.39
C PHE A 153 -4.71 13.48 4.67
N LEU A 154 -5.80 12.87 4.23
CA LEU A 154 -5.97 11.41 4.28
C LEU A 154 -4.82 10.68 3.56
N GLY A 155 -4.49 11.09 2.34
CA GLY A 155 -3.40 10.50 1.56
C GLY A 155 -2.04 10.63 2.26
N LEU A 156 -1.78 11.76 2.91
CA LEU A 156 -0.57 11.95 3.72
C LEU A 156 -0.54 11.02 4.94
N LEU A 157 -1.64 10.90 5.68
CA LEU A 157 -1.74 10.01 6.84
C LEU A 157 -1.60 8.54 6.47
N MET A 158 -2.23 8.13 5.37
CA MET A 158 -2.05 6.78 4.83
C MET A 158 -0.59 6.53 4.45
N ALA A 159 0.06 7.50 3.82
CA ALA A 159 1.47 7.39 3.48
C ALA A 159 2.36 7.27 4.72
N LEU A 160 2.07 8.01 5.79
CA LEU A 160 2.81 7.93 7.07
C LEU A 160 2.63 6.57 7.77
N SER A 161 1.51 5.88 7.55
CA SER A 161 1.29 4.52 8.05
C SER A 161 1.97 3.46 7.17
N LEU A 162 1.94 3.64 5.84
CA LEU A 162 2.27 2.60 4.87
C LEU A 162 3.68 2.70 4.27
N TYR A 163 4.39 3.84 4.44
CA TYR A 163 5.76 3.97 3.90
C TYR A 163 6.73 2.87 4.35
N PRO A 164 6.57 2.20 5.52
CA PRO A 164 7.51 1.16 5.92
C PRO A 164 7.55 -0.05 4.98
N TYR A 165 6.53 -0.29 4.16
CA TYR A 165 6.58 -1.30 3.09
C TYR A 165 7.67 -0.96 2.07
N ILE A 166 7.71 0.30 1.62
CA ILE A 166 8.73 0.79 0.68
C ILE A 166 10.09 0.91 1.37
N TYR A 167 10.10 1.37 2.63
CA TYR A 167 11.32 1.46 3.43
C TYR A 167 12.01 0.11 3.55
N THR A 168 11.26 -0.94 3.92
CA THR A 168 11.79 -2.30 4.12
C THR A 168 12.39 -2.86 2.84
N SER A 169 11.63 -2.85 1.75
CA SER A 169 12.07 -3.41 0.47
C SER A 169 13.25 -2.64 -0.11
N SER A 170 13.22 -1.30 -0.02
CA SER A 170 14.32 -0.45 -0.47
C SER A 170 15.57 -0.63 0.39
N ARG A 171 15.43 -0.69 1.72
CA ARG A 171 16.54 -0.87 2.65
C ARG A 171 17.28 -2.18 2.43
N VAL A 172 16.53 -3.29 2.23
CA VAL A 172 17.12 -4.59 1.93
C VAL A 172 17.89 -4.53 0.61
N SER A 173 17.28 -4.00 -0.43
CA SER A 173 17.93 -3.85 -1.74
C SER A 173 19.17 -2.95 -1.67
N PHE A 174 19.10 -1.82 -0.98
CA PHE A 174 20.23 -0.91 -0.82
C PHE A 174 21.37 -1.53 0.01
N SER A 175 21.06 -2.38 1.00
CA SER A 175 22.10 -3.08 1.77
C SER A 175 22.83 -4.14 0.95
N LEU A 176 22.14 -4.83 0.06
CA LEU A 176 22.71 -5.86 -0.80
C LEU A 176 23.54 -5.28 -1.97
N LEU A 177 23.04 -4.20 -2.56
CA LEU A 177 23.65 -3.58 -3.74
C LEU A 177 24.62 -2.45 -3.36
N GLY A 178 24.36 -1.75 -2.25
CA GLY A 178 24.98 -0.47 -1.92
C GLY A 178 26.48 -0.54 -1.70
N SER A 179 27.00 -1.55 -0.97
CA SER A 179 28.43 -1.62 -0.64
C SER A 179 29.30 -1.71 -1.88
N ASN A 180 28.99 -2.59 -2.81
CA ASN A 180 29.81 -2.84 -3.98
C ASN A 180 29.73 -1.71 -5.01
N TYR A 181 28.52 -1.22 -5.32
CA TYR A 181 28.33 -0.20 -6.37
C TYR A 181 28.64 1.20 -5.90
N MET A 182 28.42 1.52 -4.62
CA MET A 182 28.78 2.83 -4.07
C MET A 182 30.29 3.02 -3.95
N ASP A 183 31.04 1.96 -3.61
CA ASP A 183 32.50 2.03 -3.55
C ASP A 183 33.11 2.11 -4.96
N LEU A 184 32.58 1.38 -5.94
CA LEU A 184 32.96 1.51 -7.34
C LEU A 184 32.71 2.93 -7.85
N SER A 185 31.55 3.50 -7.60
CA SER A 185 31.20 4.86 -8.04
C SER A 185 32.10 5.93 -7.41
N LYS A 186 32.48 5.73 -6.14
CA LYS A 186 33.42 6.61 -5.43
C LYS A 186 34.81 6.57 -6.04
N ASN A 187 35.27 5.36 -6.39
CA ASN A 187 36.57 5.20 -7.08
C ASN A 187 36.60 5.85 -8.47
N LEU A 188 35.45 5.97 -9.13
CA LEU A 188 35.25 6.67 -10.39
C LEU A 188 35.01 8.19 -10.21
N GLY A 189 35.14 8.72 -8.99
CA GLY A 189 34.96 10.15 -8.70
C GLY A 189 33.48 10.63 -8.74
N VAL A 190 32.50 9.72 -8.73
CA VAL A 190 31.07 10.08 -8.76
C VAL A 190 30.61 10.44 -7.35
N SER A 191 29.93 11.58 -7.19
CA SER A 191 29.37 11.98 -5.89
C SER A 191 28.31 11.02 -5.40
N LYS A 192 28.18 10.85 -4.07
CA LYS A 192 27.19 9.94 -3.43
C LYS A 192 25.75 10.22 -3.88
N PHE A 193 25.38 11.49 -4.00
CA PHE A 193 24.04 11.88 -4.44
C PHE A 193 23.77 11.47 -5.90
N LYS A 194 24.76 11.68 -6.78
CA LYS A 194 24.66 11.26 -8.18
C LYS A 194 24.61 9.74 -8.32
N SER A 195 25.37 9.01 -7.49
CA SER A 195 25.34 7.54 -7.44
C SER A 195 23.99 7.02 -6.95
N PHE A 196 23.37 7.69 -5.99
CA PHE A 196 22.03 7.34 -5.51
C PHE A 196 21.00 7.36 -6.64
N PHE A 197 20.87 8.47 -7.37
CA PHE A 197 19.87 8.60 -8.43
C PHE A 197 20.19 7.82 -9.71
N LYS A 198 21.49 7.73 -10.08
CA LYS A 198 21.89 7.12 -11.36
C LYS A 198 22.20 5.64 -11.29
N ILE A 199 22.50 5.11 -10.10
CA ILE A 199 22.93 3.73 -9.93
C ILE A 199 22.01 3.00 -8.94
N LEU A 200 21.91 3.47 -7.71
CA LEU A 200 21.24 2.74 -6.65
C LEU A 200 19.71 2.61 -6.87
N ILE A 201 19.04 3.72 -7.16
CA ILE A 201 17.59 3.70 -7.47
C ILE A 201 17.28 2.83 -8.69
N PRO A 202 17.93 2.98 -9.85
CA PRO A 202 17.67 2.13 -11.01
C PRO A 202 17.87 0.64 -10.78
N LEU A 203 18.93 0.26 -10.06
CA LEU A 203 19.20 -1.14 -9.72
C LEU A 203 18.18 -1.72 -8.71
N SER A 204 17.66 -0.86 -7.83
CA SER A 204 16.69 -1.25 -6.78
C SER A 204 15.24 -1.13 -7.23
N ARG A 205 14.96 -0.76 -8.49
CA ARG A 205 13.59 -0.61 -9.00
C ARG A 205 12.67 -1.79 -8.66
N PRO A 206 13.07 -3.07 -8.87
CA PRO A 206 12.16 -4.18 -8.57
C PRO A 206 11.73 -4.23 -7.10
N ALA A 207 12.64 -3.95 -6.17
CA ALA A 207 12.34 -3.91 -4.75
C ALA A 207 11.46 -2.70 -4.37
N ILE A 208 11.74 -1.52 -4.94
CA ILE A 208 10.94 -0.31 -4.72
C ILE A 208 9.51 -0.53 -5.23
N PHE A 209 9.35 -1.08 -6.44
CA PHE A 209 8.02 -1.40 -6.99
C PHE A 209 7.30 -2.45 -6.17
N SER A 210 8.00 -3.48 -5.67
CA SER A 210 7.39 -4.47 -4.78
C SER A 210 6.80 -3.81 -3.52
N GLY A 211 7.55 -2.92 -2.86
CA GLY A 211 7.04 -2.16 -1.73
C GLY A 211 5.88 -1.23 -2.10
N LEU A 212 5.95 -0.59 -3.27
CA LEU A 212 4.88 0.27 -3.77
C LEU A 212 3.60 -0.51 -4.05
N PHE A 213 3.68 -1.70 -4.65
CA PHE A 213 2.50 -2.54 -4.87
C PHE A 213 1.82 -2.93 -3.56
N LEU A 214 2.57 -3.20 -2.49
CA LEU A 214 1.97 -3.45 -1.17
C LEU A 214 1.23 -2.21 -0.66
N VAL A 215 1.81 -1.01 -0.80
CA VAL A 215 1.12 0.24 -0.45
C VAL A 215 -0.17 0.41 -1.26
N LEU A 216 -0.13 0.19 -2.58
CA LEU A 216 -1.31 0.30 -3.45
C LEU A 216 -2.42 -0.68 -3.04
N MET A 217 -2.06 -1.93 -2.71
CA MET A 217 -3.02 -2.93 -2.25
C MET A 217 -3.67 -2.51 -0.92
N GLU A 218 -2.90 -1.99 0.03
CA GLU A 218 -3.43 -1.50 1.30
C GLU A 218 -4.35 -0.30 1.12
N VAL A 219 -3.99 0.65 0.25
CA VAL A 219 -4.85 1.81 -0.05
C VAL A 219 -6.18 1.38 -0.68
N LEU A 220 -6.15 0.42 -1.61
CA LEU A 220 -7.36 -0.10 -2.25
C LEU A 220 -8.27 -0.87 -1.27
N ASN A 221 -7.71 -1.48 -0.25
CA ASN A 221 -8.46 -2.21 0.77
C ASN A 221 -8.92 -1.33 1.95
N GLU A 222 -8.43 -0.10 2.05
CA GLU A 222 -8.72 0.77 3.19
C GLU A 222 -10.16 1.29 3.16
N TYR A 223 -10.94 0.87 4.14
CA TYR A 223 -12.32 1.31 4.32
C TYR A 223 -12.47 2.29 5.49
N GLY A 224 -11.84 1.99 6.63
CA GLY A 224 -12.07 2.70 7.88
C GLY A 224 -11.67 4.17 7.83
N ALA A 225 -10.45 4.44 7.38
CA ALA A 225 -9.93 5.79 7.26
C ALA A 225 -10.67 6.59 6.18
N VAL A 226 -10.95 5.96 5.04
CA VAL A 226 -11.64 6.60 3.91
C VAL A 226 -13.08 6.97 4.30
N LYS A 227 -13.79 6.07 4.99
CA LYS A 227 -15.15 6.33 5.49
C LYS A 227 -15.16 7.43 6.54
N TYR A 228 -14.18 7.44 7.45
CA TYR A 228 -14.07 8.46 8.50
C TYR A 228 -13.87 9.86 7.90
N PHE A 229 -13.10 9.97 6.82
CA PHE A 229 -12.90 11.23 6.09
C PHE A 229 -14.06 11.59 5.16
N GLY A 230 -15.05 10.72 4.99
CA GLY A 230 -16.19 10.96 4.11
C GLY A 230 -15.83 10.96 2.62
N VAL A 231 -14.69 10.35 2.25
CA VAL A 231 -14.25 10.27 0.86
C VAL A 231 -14.96 9.14 0.14
N ASN A 232 -15.56 9.43 -1.01
CA ASN A 232 -16.21 8.43 -1.86
C ASN A 232 -15.16 7.71 -2.73
N THR A 233 -14.85 6.46 -2.38
CA THR A 233 -13.97 5.56 -3.15
C THR A 233 -14.71 4.29 -3.53
N TYR A 234 -14.11 3.44 -4.37
CA TYR A 234 -14.66 2.11 -4.68
C TYR A 234 -14.93 1.31 -3.42
N THR A 235 -14.00 1.30 -2.46
CA THR A 235 -14.17 0.57 -1.20
C THR A 235 -15.41 1.04 -0.43
N THR A 236 -15.61 2.35 -0.30
CA THR A 236 -16.81 2.90 0.36
C THR A 236 -18.07 2.64 -0.45
N GLY A 237 -17.98 2.63 -1.78
CA GLY A 237 -19.08 2.25 -2.68
C GLY A 237 -19.53 0.80 -2.49
N ILE A 238 -18.57 -0.14 -2.48
CA ILE A 238 -18.82 -1.57 -2.23
C ILE A 238 -19.54 -1.78 -0.88
N PHE A 239 -19.00 -1.19 0.18
CA PHE A 239 -19.62 -1.32 1.52
C PHE A 239 -20.99 -0.65 1.61
N ARG A 240 -21.21 0.48 0.94
CA ARG A 240 -22.51 1.15 0.87
C ARG A 240 -23.55 0.27 0.16
N SER A 241 -23.19 -0.29 -1.00
CA SER A 241 -24.07 -1.18 -1.76
C SER A 241 -24.44 -2.41 -0.95
N TRP A 242 -23.45 -3.05 -0.33
CA TRP A 242 -23.66 -4.26 0.44
C TRP A 242 -24.49 -4.01 1.70
N PHE A 243 -24.01 -3.11 2.60
CA PHE A 243 -24.63 -2.98 3.94
C PHE A 243 -25.78 -1.98 3.99
N SER A 244 -25.77 -0.93 3.19
CA SER A 244 -26.79 0.11 3.27
C SER A 244 -27.92 -0.13 2.27
N MET A 245 -27.63 -0.64 1.09
CA MET A 245 -28.63 -0.93 0.04
C MET A 245 -29.10 -2.39 0.08
N GLY A 246 -28.36 -3.28 0.74
CA GLY A 246 -28.67 -4.72 0.76
C GLY A 246 -28.44 -5.41 -0.60
N ASP A 247 -27.72 -4.76 -1.50
CA ASP A 247 -27.47 -5.19 -2.87
C ASP A 247 -26.05 -5.72 -3.03
N ILE A 248 -25.90 -7.04 -2.81
CA ILE A 248 -24.63 -7.75 -2.94
C ILE A 248 -24.18 -7.78 -4.41
N GLY A 249 -25.11 -7.92 -5.37
CA GLY A 249 -24.79 -7.96 -6.78
C GLY A 249 -24.09 -6.68 -7.25
N THR A 250 -24.64 -5.52 -6.91
CA THR A 250 -24.00 -4.22 -7.20
C THR A 250 -22.63 -4.07 -6.48
N ALA A 251 -22.51 -4.56 -5.25
CA ALA A 251 -21.22 -4.50 -4.53
C ALA A 251 -20.12 -5.35 -5.21
N ILE A 252 -20.49 -6.46 -5.86
CA ILE A 252 -19.57 -7.34 -6.60
C ILE A 252 -19.20 -6.73 -7.96
N GLN A 253 -20.10 -5.96 -8.57
CA GLN A 253 -19.89 -5.31 -9.86
C GLN A 253 -19.03 -4.04 -9.78
N LEU A 254 -18.92 -3.43 -8.61
CA LEU A 254 -18.02 -2.30 -8.32
C LEU A 254 -16.57 -2.76 -8.09
#